data_88cb8e55601bba53ca2cd7292060b3a1
#
_entry.id   88cb8e55601bba53ca2cd7292060b3a1
#
_cell.length_a   1.000
_cell.length_b   1.000
_cell.length_c   1.000
_cell.angle_alpha   90.00
_cell.angle_beta   90.00
_cell.angle_gamma   90.00
#
_symmetry.space_group_name_H-M   'P 1'
#
loop_
_entity.id
_entity.type
_entity.pdbx_description
1 polymer ?
#
loop_
_entity_poly.entity_id
_entity_poly.type
_entity_poly.pdbx_seq_one_letter_code
_entity_poly.pdbx_strand_id
1 'polypeptide(L)'
;MTLRTTALATDSWPAFTTHSADDVIVAALSISRLVDWCGTPCVHTADAATPGSGGRLSETELASVLAARVVSARWSGDLRLHVVIDAELDGCRPVVEEARHVGRASTAAAAAVVLESGRTRAAGYAAFLPGDIAAGDLVVIPCLVVIPCLGVTLLHDVKP
;
A
#
# COMPACT_ATOMS: atom_id res chain seq x y z
N MET A 1 5.20 21.43 -15.22
CA MET A 1 4.19 21.35 -14.16
C MET A 1 4.83 20.66 -12.97
N THR A 2 5.08 21.38 -11.90
CA THR A 2 5.72 20.80 -10.70
C THR A 2 4.66 19.99 -9.97
N LEU A 3 4.79 18.67 -9.94
CA LEU A 3 3.95 17.81 -9.12
C LEU A 3 4.14 18.24 -7.67
N ARG A 4 3.10 18.76 -7.07
CA ARG A 4 3.13 19.09 -5.64
C ARG A 4 3.17 17.77 -4.87
N THR A 5 4.29 17.50 -4.27
CA THR A 5 4.46 16.39 -3.33
C THR A 5 4.05 16.87 -1.95
N THR A 6 3.13 16.16 -1.31
CA THR A 6 2.62 16.48 0.02
C THR A 6 3.17 15.49 1.03
N ALA A 7 3.65 15.98 2.16
CA ALA A 7 4.08 15.11 3.25
C ALA A 7 2.88 14.32 3.82
N LEU A 8 3.08 13.04 4.04
CA LEU A 8 2.15 12.21 4.78
C LEU A 8 2.43 12.37 6.28
N ALA A 9 1.57 13.12 6.94
CA ALA A 9 1.72 13.50 8.35
C ALA A 9 1.14 12.44 9.31
N THR A 10 1.30 11.17 9.02
CA THR A 10 0.81 10.08 9.86
C THR A 10 1.96 9.20 10.36
N ASP A 11 1.81 8.69 11.58
CA ASP A 11 2.81 7.83 12.22
C ASP A 11 2.86 6.42 11.59
N SER A 12 1.91 6.08 10.73
CA SER A 12 1.82 4.77 10.07
C SER A 12 2.80 4.62 8.91
N TRP A 13 3.19 5.71 8.29
CA TRP A 13 4.15 5.72 7.19
C TRP A 13 5.58 5.86 7.71
N PRO A 14 6.57 5.32 7.00
CA PRO A 14 7.97 5.61 7.31
C PRO A 14 8.26 7.11 7.34
N ALA A 15 9.31 7.50 8.07
CA ALA A 15 9.76 8.89 8.08
C ALA A 15 10.10 9.37 6.65
N PHE A 16 9.90 10.66 6.40
CA PHE A 16 10.12 11.28 5.09
C PHE A 16 9.30 10.68 3.94
N THR A 17 8.14 10.14 4.24
CA THR A 17 7.19 9.70 3.22
C THR A 17 6.42 10.90 2.68
N THR A 18 6.38 11.01 1.36
CA THR A 18 5.61 12.02 0.63
C THR A 18 4.74 11.35 -0.41
N HIS A 19 3.71 12.01 -0.89
CA HIS A 19 2.86 11.50 -1.96
C HIS A 19 2.56 12.56 -3.01
N SER A 20 2.38 12.12 -4.22
CA SER A 20 1.83 12.89 -5.33
C SER A 20 0.46 12.30 -5.75
N ALA A 21 -0.11 12.79 -6.84
CA ALA A 21 -1.38 12.27 -7.37
C ALA A 21 -1.28 10.82 -7.87
N ASP A 22 -0.09 10.33 -8.15
CA ASP A 22 0.15 9.04 -8.82
C ASP A 22 1.25 8.20 -8.17
N ASP A 23 1.87 8.65 -7.08
CA ASP A 23 2.96 7.91 -6.44
C ASP A 23 3.06 8.18 -4.93
N VAL A 24 3.77 7.29 -4.26
CA VAL A 24 4.26 7.43 -2.89
C VAL A 24 5.77 7.34 -2.92
N ILE A 25 6.44 8.26 -2.25
CA ILE A 25 7.90 8.34 -2.18
C ILE A 25 8.31 8.16 -0.73
N VAL A 26 9.06 7.11 -0.46
CA VAL A 26 9.54 6.73 0.87
C VAL A 26 11.05 6.87 0.92
N ALA A 27 11.55 7.74 1.78
CA ALA A 27 12.99 8.00 1.90
C ALA A 27 13.66 8.25 0.53
N ALA A 28 13.08 9.14 -0.27
CA ALA A 28 13.50 9.49 -1.63
C ALA A 28 13.34 8.37 -2.69
N LEU A 29 12.76 7.22 -2.35
CA LEU A 29 12.50 6.15 -3.30
C LEU A 29 11.04 6.18 -3.77
N SER A 30 10.83 6.26 -5.07
CA SER A 30 9.52 6.12 -5.71
C SER A 30 9.06 4.66 -5.63
N ILE A 31 7.89 4.42 -5.05
CA ILE A 31 7.34 3.07 -4.91
C ILE A 31 6.88 2.52 -6.27
N SER A 32 6.31 3.34 -7.13
CA SER A 32 5.95 2.88 -8.48
C SER A 32 7.17 2.43 -9.29
N ARG A 33 8.31 3.12 -9.17
CA ARG A 33 9.57 2.70 -9.79
C ARG A 33 10.13 1.44 -9.18
N LEU A 34 10.04 1.29 -7.86
CA LEU A 34 10.45 0.07 -7.18
C LEU A 34 9.67 -1.14 -7.72
N VAL A 35 8.37 -1.00 -7.91
CA VAL A 35 7.52 -2.03 -8.50
C VAL A 35 7.93 -2.37 -9.93
N ASP A 36 8.30 -1.37 -10.73
CA ASP A 36 8.79 -1.61 -12.10
C ASP A 36 10.05 -2.47 -12.13
N TRP A 37 10.90 -2.36 -11.11
CA TRP A 37 12.14 -3.15 -11.02
C TRP A 37 11.94 -4.52 -10.40
N CYS A 38 11.12 -4.61 -9.36
CA CYS A 38 11.00 -5.80 -8.51
C CYS A 38 9.72 -6.60 -8.76
N GLY A 39 8.72 -6.01 -9.39
CA GLY A 39 7.38 -6.59 -9.48
C GLY A 39 6.60 -6.46 -8.17
N THR A 40 5.44 -7.12 -8.11
CA THR A 40 4.57 -7.18 -6.94
C THR A 40 4.33 -8.61 -6.48
N PRO A 41 4.04 -8.84 -5.20
CA PRO A 41 4.14 -7.86 -4.13
C PRO A 41 5.60 -7.51 -3.82
N CYS A 42 5.83 -6.29 -3.35
CA CYS A 42 7.16 -5.90 -2.87
C CYS A 42 7.07 -5.11 -1.57
N VAL A 43 8.11 -5.20 -0.76
CA VAL A 43 8.21 -4.53 0.53
C VAL A 43 9.40 -3.59 0.51
N HIS A 44 9.19 -2.37 0.95
CA HIS A 44 10.24 -1.42 1.23
C HIS A 44 10.26 -1.10 2.72
N THR A 45 11.42 -1.21 3.34
CA THR A 45 11.62 -0.91 4.75
C THR A 45 12.50 0.32 4.89
N ALA A 46 12.09 1.23 5.72
CA ALA A 46 12.80 2.47 6.01
C ALA A 46 12.64 2.82 7.50
N ASP A 47 13.29 3.89 7.93
CA ASP A 47 13.17 4.35 9.31
C ASP A 47 11.72 4.74 9.62
N ALA A 48 11.23 4.32 10.79
CA ALA A 48 9.89 4.67 11.26
C ALA A 48 9.81 6.16 11.64
N ALA A 49 8.61 6.69 11.67
CA ALA A 49 8.34 7.98 12.28
C ALA A 49 8.14 7.83 13.79
N THR A 50 8.66 8.78 14.56
CA THR A 50 8.40 8.83 16.00
C THR A 50 6.93 9.15 16.24
N PRO A 51 6.19 8.35 17.05
CA PRO A 51 4.79 8.59 17.33
C PRO A 51 4.51 9.99 17.87
N GLY A 52 3.47 10.64 17.35
CA GLY A 52 3.06 11.99 17.76
C GLY A 52 3.97 13.12 17.29
N SER A 53 5.00 12.83 16.50
CA SER A 53 6.01 13.81 16.07
C SER A 53 5.68 14.52 14.75
N GLY A 54 4.63 14.08 14.04
CA GLY A 54 4.33 14.59 12.70
C GLY A 54 5.30 14.07 11.61
N GLY A 55 5.85 12.87 11.80
CA GLY A 55 6.70 12.20 10.80
C GLY A 55 8.21 12.32 11.03
N ARG A 56 8.64 12.71 12.24
CA ARG A 56 10.07 12.78 12.58
C ARG A 56 10.68 11.39 12.65
N LEU A 57 11.91 11.28 12.13
CA LEU A 57 12.70 10.07 12.14
C LEU A 57 12.82 9.45 13.54
N SER A 58 12.56 8.16 13.64
CA SER A 58 12.95 7.34 14.78
C SER A 58 14.39 6.87 14.60
N GLU A 59 15.18 6.94 15.67
CA GLU A 59 16.58 6.48 15.67
C GLU A 59 16.70 4.96 15.87
N THR A 60 15.62 4.29 16.28
CA THR A 60 15.66 2.91 16.75
C THR A 60 14.67 1.97 16.06
N GLU A 61 13.70 2.49 15.35
CA GLU A 61 12.63 1.68 14.78
C GLU A 61 12.56 1.80 13.26
N LEU A 62 12.17 0.70 12.62
CA LEU A 62 11.92 0.62 11.18
C LEU A 62 10.42 0.43 10.92
N ALA A 63 9.97 0.88 9.78
CA ALA A 63 8.62 0.68 9.27
C ALA A 63 8.67 0.12 7.86
N SER A 64 7.65 -0.61 7.47
CA SER A 64 7.55 -1.20 6.15
C SER A 64 6.38 -0.63 5.36
N VAL A 65 6.54 -0.65 4.06
CA VAL A 65 5.51 -0.32 3.08
C VAL A 65 5.36 -1.50 2.12
N LEU A 66 4.14 -1.98 1.96
CA LEU A 66 3.82 -3.06 1.05
C LEU A 66 3.18 -2.48 -0.22
N ALA A 67 3.75 -2.80 -1.36
CA ALA A 67 3.15 -2.49 -2.66
C ALA A 67 2.57 -3.77 -3.26
N ALA A 68 1.31 -3.72 -3.64
CA ALA A 68 0.57 -4.85 -4.19
C ALA A 68 -0.16 -4.44 -5.47
N ARG A 69 -0.38 -5.41 -6.35
CA ARG A 69 -1.14 -5.22 -7.58
C ARG A 69 -2.57 -5.70 -7.40
N VAL A 70 -3.51 -4.93 -7.90
CA VAL A 70 -4.91 -5.34 -7.96
C VAL A 70 -5.07 -6.46 -8.98
N VAL A 71 -5.59 -7.58 -8.52
CA VAL A 71 -5.91 -8.75 -9.35
C VAL A 71 -7.30 -8.63 -9.94
N SER A 72 -8.26 -8.16 -9.14
CA SER A 72 -9.62 -7.90 -9.57
C SER A 72 -10.27 -6.82 -8.74
N ALA A 73 -11.22 -6.11 -9.33
CA ALA A 73 -12.06 -5.14 -8.65
C ALA A 73 -13.48 -5.28 -9.18
N ARG A 74 -14.46 -5.41 -8.27
CA ARG A 74 -15.87 -5.56 -8.65
C ARG A 74 -16.79 -4.97 -7.58
N TRP A 75 -17.85 -4.34 -8.04
CA TRP A 75 -18.91 -3.87 -7.17
C TRP A 75 -19.79 -5.06 -6.70
N SER A 76 -20.15 -5.05 -5.44
CA SER A 76 -21.14 -5.98 -4.88
C SER A 76 -22.49 -5.31 -4.70
N GLY A 77 -23.54 -6.10 -4.42
CA GLY A 77 -24.88 -5.60 -4.25
C GLY A 77 -25.08 -4.69 -3.02
N ASP A 78 -24.13 -4.65 -2.11
CA ASP A 78 -24.10 -3.76 -0.93
C ASP A 78 -23.40 -2.41 -1.19
N LEU A 79 -23.15 -2.06 -2.45
CA LEU A 79 -22.48 -0.83 -2.89
C LEU A 79 -21.03 -0.72 -2.43
N ARG A 80 -20.39 -1.83 -2.10
CA ARG A 80 -18.95 -1.88 -1.79
C ARG A 80 -18.17 -2.40 -2.97
N LEU A 81 -16.98 -1.84 -3.13
CA LEU A 81 -16.03 -2.29 -4.15
C LEU A 81 -15.10 -3.35 -3.54
N HIS A 82 -15.21 -4.59 -3.98
CA HIS A 82 -14.33 -5.67 -3.57
C HIS A 82 -13.07 -5.67 -4.44
N VAL A 83 -11.93 -5.44 -3.81
CA VAL A 83 -10.63 -5.35 -4.46
C VAL A 83 -9.74 -6.46 -3.95
N VAL A 84 -9.33 -7.35 -4.84
CA VAL A 84 -8.39 -8.44 -4.54
C VAL A 84 -6.99 -8.02 -4.94
N ILE A 85 -6.03 -8.18 -4.04
CA ILE A 85 -4.62 -7.88 -4.29
C ILE A 85 -3.76 -9.14 -4.27
N ASP A 86 -2.59 -9.06 -4.89
CA ASP A 86 -1.62 -10.18 -5.01
C ASP A 86 -0.71 -10.34 -3.78
N ALA A 87 -1.09 -9.79 -2.64
CA ALA A 87 -0.31 -9.85 -1.41
C ALA A 87 -1.13 -10.45 -0.26
N GLU A 88 -0.45 -11.15 0.63
CA GLU A 88 -1.02 -11.58 1.92
C GLU A 88 -0.79 -10.49 2.97
N LEU A 89 -1.85 -10.15 3.69
CA LEU A 89 -1.82 -9.11 4.72
C LEU A 89 -1.67 -9.66 6.14
N ASP A 90 -1.78 -10.97 6.30
CA ASP A 90 -1.64 -11.62 7.60
C ASP A 90 -0.21 -11.48 8.13
N GLY A 91 -0.10 -11.07 9.38
CA GLY A 91 1.20 -10.92 10.07
C GLY A 91 1.95 -9.61 9.78
N CYS A 92 1.48 -8.77 8.86
CA CYS A 92 2.16 -7.51 8.56
C CYS A 92 1.59 -6.29 9.31
N ARG A 93 0.49 -6.46 10.04
CA ARG A 93 -0.23 -5.38 10.73
C ARG A 93 -0.45 -4.16 9.82
N PRO A 94 -1.16 -4.34 8.70
CA PRO A 94 -1.36 -3.28 7.73
C PRO A 94 -2.29 -2.20 8.29
N VAL A 95 -2.00 -0.95 7.97
CA VAL A 95 -2.90 0.18 8.22
C VAL A 95 -3.67 0.45 6.92
N VAL A 96 -4.66 -0.37 6.67
CA VAL A 96 -5.36 -0.44 5.37
C VAL A 96 -6.19 0.82 5.11
N GLU A 97 -6.69 1.48 6.14
CA GLU A 97 -7.38 2.76 6.03
C GLU A 97 -6.52 3.89 5.45
N GLU A 98 -5.21 3.72 5.47
CA GLU A 98 -4.25 4.64 4.86
C GLU A 98 -3.69 4.16 3.53
N ALA A 99 -4.21 3.06 3.00
CA ALA A 99 -3.81 2.56 1.69
C ALA A 99 -3.99 3.61 0.59
N ARG A 100 -3.06 3.65 -0.35
CA ARG A 100 -3.07 4.59 -1.46
C ARG A 100 -2.97 3.88 -2.81
N HIS A 101 -3.75 4.39 -3.75
CA HIS A 101 -3.63 4.02 -5.15
C HIS A 101 -2.45 4.77 -5.79
N VAL A 102 -1.59 4.06 -6.47
CA VAL A 102 -0.41 4.62 -7.14
C VAL A 102 -0.27 4.07 -8.57
N GLY A 103 0.66 4.62 -9.33
CA GLY A 103 0.97 4.21 -10.70
C GLY A 103 0.21 4.99 -11.75
N ARG A 104 -0.91 5.58 -11.43
CA ARG A 104 -1.65 6.54 -12.25
C ARG A 104 -2.44 7.50 -11.38
N ALA A 105 -2.67 8.69 -11.87
CA ALA A 105 -3.60 9.61 -11.24
C ALA A 105 -5.05 9.18 -11.49
N SER A 106 -5.91 9.35 -10.48
CA SER A 106 -7.36 9.17 -10.62
C SER A 106 -8.09 10.41 -10.17
N THR A 107 -9.12 10.78 -10.91
CA THR A 107 -10.06 11.85 -10.55
C THR A 107 -11.39 11.30 -10.02
N ALA A 108 -11.53 9.97 -9.96
CA ALA A 108 -12.72 9.35 -9.42
C ALA A 108 -12.88 9.64 -7.93
N ALA A 109 -14.13 9.77 -7.49
CA ALA A 109 -14.43 9.90 -6.07
C ALA A 109 -13.99 8.65 -5.31
N ALA A 110 -13.57 8.85 -4.05
CA ALA A 110 -13.26 7.74 -3.16
C ALA A 110 -14.50 6.87 -2.92
N ALA A 111 -14.30 5.57 -2.98
CA ALA A 111 -15.32 4.56 -2.72
C ALA A 111 -14.96 3.73 -1.49
N ALA A 112 -15.99 3.23 -0.80
CA ALA A 112 -15.79 2.23 0.24
C ALA A 112 -15.36 0.91 -0.39
N VAL A 113 -14.19 0.44 0.01
CA VAL A 113 -13.53 -0.75 -0.54
C VAL A 113 -13.40 -1.81 0.54
N VAL A 114 -13.61 -3.05 0.16
CA VAL A 114 -13.20 -4.23 0.92
C VAL A 114 -11.95 -4.79 0.22
N LEU A 115 -10.82 -4.64 0.87
CA LEU A 115 -9.54 -5.11 0.37
C LEU A 115 -9.32 -6.55 0.83
N GLU A 116 -9.13 -7.46 -0.11
CA GLU A 116 -8.98 -8.89 0.14
C GLU A 116 -7.62 -9.37 -0.36
N SER A 117 -6.98 -10.24 0.40
CA SER A 117 -5.77 -10.90 -0.09
C SER A 117 -6.10 -12.07 -1.02
N GLY A 118 -5.20 -12.36 -1.96
CA GLY A 118 -5.49 -13.33 -3.02
C GLY A 118 -5.60 -14.79 -2.57
N ARG A 119 -5.14 -15.14 -1.35
CA ARG A 119 -5.09 -16.53 -0.87
C ARG A 119 -6.08 -16.85 0.23
N THR A 120 -6.24 -15.96 1.16
CA THR A 120 -7.18 -16.13 2.26
C THR A 120 -8.37 -15.24 2.02
N ARG A 121 -9.51 -15.83 1.73
CA ARG A 121 -10.80 -15.14 1.80
C ARG A 121 -11.19 -14.86 3.25
N ALA A 122 -10.21 -14.59 4.10
CA ALA A 122 -10.45 -14.07 5.42
C ALA A 122 -11.18 -12.73 5.33
N ALA A 123 -11.78 -12.29 6.41
CA ALA A 123 -12.50 -11.03 6.47
C ALA A 123 -11.67 -9.90 5.82
N GLY A 124 -12.23 -9.28 4.79
CA GLY A 124 -11.55 -8.21 4.07
C GLY A 124 -11.33 -6.99 4.95
N TYR A 125 -10.37 -6.16 4.57
CA TYR A 125 -10.04 -4.91 5.26
C TYR A 125 -10.81 -3.75 4.65
N ALA A 126 -11.41 -2.92 5.49
CA ALA A 126 -12.11 -1.71 5.04
C ALA A 126 -11.10 -0.62 4.65
N ALA A 127 -11.26 -0.04 3.48
CA ALA A 127 -10.44 1.05 2.98
C ALA A 127 -11.27 2.03 2.16
N PHE A 128 -10.65 3.17 1.81
CA PHE A 128 -11.20 4.11 0.83
C PHE A 128 -10.18 4.28 -0.29
N LEU A 129 -10.57 3.92 -1.50
CA LEU A 129 -9.75 4.02 -2.70
C LEU A 129 -10.58 4.63 -3.83
N PRO A 130 -9.95 5.14 -4.90
CA PRO A 130 -10.71 5.66 -6.03
C PRO A 130 -11.69 4.62 -6.59
N GLY A 131 -12.91 5.04 -6.90
CA GLY A 131 -13.96 4.14 -7.36
C GLY A 131 -13.73 3.54 -8.75
N ASP A 132 -12.73 4.03 -9.49
CA ASP A 132 -12.30 3.52 -10.80
C ASP A 132 -11.09 2.57 -10.71
N ILE A 133 -10.72 2.15 -9.50
CA ILE A 133 -9.64 1.18 -9.31
C ILE A 133 -9.97 -0.13 -10.05
N ALA A 134 -9.00 -0.68 -10.76
CA ALA A 134 -9.18 -1.82 -11.65
C ALA A 134 -8.00 -2.79 -11.57
N ALA A 135 -8.19 -3.98 -12.12
CA ALA A 135 -7.11 -4.96 -12.26
C ALA A 135 -5.89 -4.34 -12.94
N GLY A 136 -4.71 -4.59 -12.40
CA GLY A 136 -3.44 -4.02 -12.87
C GLY A 136 -3.00 -2.76 -12.12
N ASP A 137 -3.89 -2.08 -11.42
CA ASP A 137 -3.56 -0.93 -10.59
C ASP A 137 -2.69 -1.34 -9.39
N LEU A 138 -1.95 -0.38 -8.85
CA LEU A 138 -1.09 -0.58 -7.68
C LEU A 138 -1.72 0.05 -6.43
N VAL A 139 -1.59 -0.66 -5.32
CA VAL A 139 -1.97 -0.17 -3.99
C VAL A 139 -0.77 -0.26 -3.07
N VAL A 140 -0.51 0.79 -2.33
CA VAL A 140 0.57 0.87 -1.34
C VAL A 140 -0.04 0.98 0.06
N ILE A 141 0.41 0.12 0.96
CA ILE A 141 -0.15 -0.03 2.30
C ILE A 141 0.97 0.11 3.32
N PRO A 142 0.89 1.06 4.27
CA PRO A 142 1.85 1.12 5.36
C PRO A 142 1.62 -0.02 6.35
N CYS A 143 2.69 -0.57 6.89
CA CYS A 143 2.68 -1.68 7.84
C CYS A 143 3.43 -1.31 9.12
N LEU A 144 2.82 -1.62 10.27
CA LEU A 144 3.36 -1.26 11.59
C LEU A 144 4.47 -2.19 12.08
N VAL A 145 4.80 -3.23 11.33
CA VAL A 145 5.89 -4.16 11.65
C VAL A 145 6.88 -4.21 10.50
N VAL A 146 8.14 -4.47 10.83
CA VAL A 146 9.14 -4.79 9.83
C VAL A 146 8.81 -6.15 9.24
N ILE A 147 8.54 -6.17 7.95
CA ILE A 147 8.28 -7.41 7.22
C ILE A 147 9.61 -7.86 6.62
N PRO A 148 10.19 -8.99 7.09
CA PRO A 148 11.33 -9.56 6.40
C PRO A 148 10.89 -9.95 4.99
N CYS A 149 11.72 -9.67 3.98
CA CYS A 149 11.41 -10.07 2.60
C CYS A 149 11.11 -11.57 2.45
N LEU A 150 11.65 -12.39 3.34
CA LEU A 150 11.39 -13.83 3.42
C LEU A 150 10.03 -14.18 4.04
N GLY A 151 9.39 -13.24 4.76
CA GLY A 151 8.07 -13.44 5.38
C GLY A 151 6.91 -13.04 4.48
N VAL A 152 7.17 -12.33 3.39
CA VAL A 152 6.17 -12.04 2.36
C VAL A 152 6.11 -13.25 1.44
N THR A 153 5.08 -14.05 1.58
CA THR A 153 4.85 -15.14 0.62
C THR A 153 4.46 -14.53 -0.72
N LEU A 154 5.41 -14.45 -1.61
CA LEU A 154 5.17 -14.03 -2.97
C LEU A 154 4.30 -15.08 -3.65
N LEU A 155 3.15 -14.66 -4.19
CA LEU A 155 2.23 -15.57 -4.88
C LEU A 155 2.87 -16.24 -6.10
N HIS A 156 3.94 -15.66 -6.64
CA HIS A 156 4.67 -16.21 -7.79
C HIS A 156 5.83 -17.14 -7.42
N ASP A 157 6.21 -17.24 -6.15
CA ASP A 157 7.23 -18.20 -5.69
C ASP A 157 6.67 -19.60 -5.47
N VAL A 158 5.37 -19.78 -5.62
CA VAL A 158 4.74 -21.09 -5.63
C VAL A 158 4.85 -21.67 -7.05
N LYS A 159 6.02 -22.11 -7.40
CA LYS A 159 6.14 -23.07 -8.49
C LYS A 159 5.48 -24.38 -8.07
N PRO A 160 4.63 -24.93 -8.95
CA PRO A 160 4.06 -26.24 -8.72
C PRO A 160 5.14 -27.33 -8.60
#